data_73a807cf655fe48d4c761a4817a94ae8
#
_entry.id   73a807cf655fe48d4c761a4817a94ae8
#
_cell.length_a   1.000
_cell.length_b   1.000
_cell.length_c   1.000
_cell.angle_alpha   90.00
_cell.angle_beta   90.00
_cell.angle_gamma   90.00
#
_symmetry.space_group_name_H-M   'P 1'
#
loop_
_entity.id
_entity.type
_entity.pdbx_description
1 polymer ?
#
loop_
_entity_poly.entity_id
_entity_poly.type
_entity_poly.pdbx_seq_one_letter_code
_entity_poly.pdbx_strand_id
1 'polypeptide(L)'
;MTPDSHALRKAKVYEAALTLTARGISPAAMTIQQLADSAGIGKGTVYEYFASKEEICQGLARYCFERENERIALRFGGCRTLADLEKELVDYLQEVAAQRMSTYKILAASFGQQGPLPDCTDDCRRQLNAIIDELLDRLRAAGEIDPALTTAACHTALFCTVTGGLVALCCSAVSGDALPDLPQNLRDNLHRSLRAGK
;
A
#
# COMPACT_ATOMS: atom_id res chain seq x y z
N MET A 1 -9.74 28.68 12.65
CA MET A 1 -8.87 27.76 11.88
C MET A 1 -9.80 26.88 11.04
N THR A 2 -9.66 26.90 9.72
CA THR A 2 -10.52 26.11 8.84
C THR A 2 -10.18 24.61 8.98
N PRO A 3 -11.18 23.68 8.85
CA PRO A 3 -10.94 22.24 8.89
C PRO A 3 -9.81 21.78 7.98
N ASP A 4 -9.63 22.44 6.86
CA ASP A 4 -8.62 22.16 5.82
C ASP A 4 -7.18 22.42 6.32
N SER A 5 -6.97 23.45 7.16
CA SER A 5 -5.63 23.76 7.70
C SER A 5 -5.18 22.74 8.77
N HIS A 6 -6.11 22.12 9.49
CA HIS A 6 -5.82 21.11 10.50
C HIS A 6 -5.39 19.79 9.84
N ALA A 7 -6.13 19.33 8.82
CA ALA A 7 -5.80 18.15 8.05
C ALA A 7 -4.42 18.29 7.37
N LEU A 8 -4.14 19.44 6.77
CA LEU A 8 -2.88 19.73 6.11
C LEU A 8 -1.68 19.65 7.09
N ARG A 9 -1.85 20.13 8.32
CA ARG A 9 -0.79 20.06 9.34
C ARG A 9 -0.57 18.64 9.87
N LYS A 10 -1.63 17.84 10.06
CA LYS A 10 -1.51 16.42 10.38
C LYS A 10 -0.78 15.68 9.25
N ALA A 11 -1.11 15.95 7.99
CA ALA A 11 -0.43 15.38 6.83
C ALA A 11 1.07 15.67 6.82
N LYS A 12 1.52 16.88 7.18
CA LYS A 12 2.96 17.21 7.29
C LYS A 12 3.69 16.33 8.30
N VAL A 13 3.07 16.01 9.44
CA VAL A 13 3.66 15.12 10.44
C VAL A 13 3.75 13.69 9.91
N TYR A 14 2.74 13.22 9.18
CA TYR A 14 2.77 11.89 8.55
C TYR A 14 3.82 11.80 7.45
N GLU A 15 3.99 12.81 6.61
CA GLU A 15 5.06 12.86 5.60
C GLU A 15 6.45 12.90 6.25
N ALA A 16 6.60 13.61 7.37
CA ALA A 16 7.83 13.57 8.16
C ALA A 16 8.13 12.16 8.69
N ALA A 17 7.12 11.45 9.17
CA ALA A 17 7.27 10.06 9.62
C ALA A 17 7.66 9.12 8.47
N LEU A 18 7.09 9.28 7.29
CA LEU A 18 7.49 8.54 6.07
C LEU A 18 8.95 8.81 5.71
N THR A 19 9.38 10.07 5.77
CA THR A 19 10.77 10.47 5.52
C THR A 19 11.74 9.83 6.52
N LEU A 20 11.39 9.79 7.81
CA LEU A 20 12.19 9.13 8.84
C LEU A 20 12.23 7.60 8.64
N THR A 21 11.11 7.00 8.23
CA THR A 21 11.05 5.56 7.90
C THR A 21 11.95 5.22 6.71
N ALA A 22 12.00 6.08 5.69
CA ALA A 22 12.91 5.92 4.55
C ALA A 22 14.40 5.95 4.97
N ARG A 23 14.72 6.68 6.06
CA ARG A 23 16.06 6.72 6.68
C ARG A 23 16.32 5.54 7.64
N GLY A 24 15.41 4.57 7.74
CA GLY A 24 15.56 3.38 8.57
C GLY A 24 15.05 3.50 10.00
N ILE A 25 14.41 4.61 10.38
CA ILE A 25 13.85 4.78 11.73
C ILE A 25 12.43 4.21 11.74
N SER A 26 12.19 3.16 12.55
CA SER A 26 10.84 2.59 12.66
C SER A 26 9.88 3.58 13.34
N PRO A 27 8.57 3.58 13.00
CA PRO A 27 7.59 4.46 13.64
C PRO A 27 7.59 4.38 15.16
N ALA A 28 7.78 3.18 15.72
CA ALA A 28 7.88 2.96 17.16
C ALA A 28 9.11 3.63 17.80
N ALA A 29 10.21 3.77 17.07
CA ALA A 29 11.44 4.38 17.56
C ALA A 29 11.51 5.91 17.36
N MET A 30 10.64 6.50 16.54
CA MET A 30 10.59 7.95 16.29
C MET A 30 10.27 8.71 17.58
N THR A 31 10.92 9.84 17.78
CA THR A 31 10.58 10.78 18.84
C THR A 31 9.73 11.94 18.28
N ILE A 32 8.95 12.59 19.15
CA ILE A 32 8.17 13.78 18.76
C ILE A 32 9.09 14.89 18.28
N GLN A 33 10.30 15.01 18.84
CA GLN A 33 11.27 16.00 18.39
C GLN A 33 11.73 15.73 16.95
N GLN A 34 12.06 14.48 16.61
CA GLN A 34 12.44 14.11 15.25
C GLN A 34 11.32 14.35 14.24
N LEU A 35 10.07 14.05 14.63
CA LEU A 35 8.89 14.34 13.80
C LEU A 35 8.72 15.85 13.57
N ALA A 36 8.83 16.64 14.61
CA ALA A 36 8.71 18.09 14.56
C ALA A 36 9.79 18.71 13.66
N ASP A 37 11.05 18.32 13.88
CA ASP A 37 12.20 18.79 13.09
C ASP A 37 12.06 18.40 11.61
N SER A 38 11.66 17.17 11.33
CA SER A 38 11.45 16.68 9.97
C SER A 38 10.25 17.33 9.27
N ALA A 39 9.21 17.68 10.03
CA ALA A 39 8.02 18.38 9.53
C ALA A 39 8.22 19.91 9.39
N GLY A 40 9.33 20.46 9.91
CA GLY A 40 9.58 21.90 9.94
C GLY A 40 8.60 22.67 10.82
N ILE A 41 8.16 22.08 11.95
CA ILE A 41 7.23 22.69 12.92
C ILE A 41 7.78 22.57 14.35
N GLY A 42 7.25 23.39 15.26
CA GLY A 42 7.62 23.30 16.67
C GLY A 42 7.05 22.04 17.34
N LYS A 43 7.79 21.48 18.31
CA LYS A 43 7.31 20.34 19.12
C LYS A 43 5.97 20.60 19.79
N GLY A 44 5.75 21.84 20.29
CA GLY A 44 4.47 22.28 20.86
C GLY A 44 3.34 22.16 19.83
N THR A 45 3.61 22.54 18.59
CA THR A 45 2.64 22.45 17.51
C THR A 45 2.24 21.00 17.19
N VAL A 46 3.16 20.02 17.34
CA VAL A 46 2.78 18.62 17.19
C VAL A 46 1.72 18.22 18.23
N TYR A 47 1.90 18.64 19.49
CA TYR A 47 0.95 18.35 20.58
C TYR A 47 -0.38 19.11 20.47
N GLU A 48 -0.47 20.18 19.66
CA GLU A 48 -1.74 20.83 19.31
C GLU A 48 -2.63 19.94 18.42
N TYR A 49 -2.02 19.02 17.66
CA TYR A 49 -2.73 18.16 16.69
C TYR A 49 -2.84 16.71 17.11
N PHE A 50 -1.98 16.24 18.01
CA PHE A 50 -1.91 14.86 18.45
C PHE A 50 -1.74 14.76 19.96
N ALA A 51 -2.64 14.05 20.62
CA ALA A 51 -2.58 13.87 22.07
C ALA A 51 -1.42 12.95 22.48
N SER A 52 -1.01 12.02 21.62
CA SER A 52 0.06 11.07 21.93
C SER A 52 0.80 10.63 20.67
N LYS A 53 1.94 9.96 20.87
CA LYS A 53 2.69 9.30 19.80
C LYS A 53 1.91 8.13 19.20
N GLU A 54 1.15 7.43 20.01
CA GLU A 54 0.28 6.32 19.60
C GLU A 54 -0.77 6.81 18.61
N GLU A 55 -1.38 7.99 18.87
CA GLU A 55 -2.31 8.62 17.93
C GLU A 55 -1.63 8.94 16.59
N ILE A 56 -0.37 9.42 16.62
CA ILE A 56 0.40 9.65 15.39
C ILE A 56 0.61 8.35 14.62
N CYS A 57 1.01 7.27 15.30
CA CYS A 57 1.26 5.99 14.65
C CYS A 57 -0.01 5.38 14.03
N GLN A 58 -1.14 5.44 14.74
CA GLN A 58 -2.44 4.98 14.24
C GLN A 58 -2.91 5.81 13.05
N GLY A 59 -2.83 7.13 13.17
CA GLY A 59 -3.20 8.04 12.08
C GLY A 59 -2.28 7.92 10.86
N LEU A 60 -0.99 7.62 11.07
CA LEU A 60 -0.03 7.38 9.99
C LEU A 60 -0.40 6.13 9.17
N ALA A 61 -0.75 5.03 9.82
CA ALA A 61 -1.18 3.83 9.13
C ALA A 61 -2.43 4.10 8.28
N ARG A 62 -3.44 4.75 8.85
CA ARG A 62 -4.65 5.16 8.13
C ARG A 62 -4.32 6.06 6.94
N TYR A 63 -3.50 7.09 7.14
CA TYR A 63 -3.06 8.02 6.11
C TYR A 63 -2.37 7.30 4.94
N CYS A 64 -1.52 6.30 5.24
CA CYS A 64 -0.87 5.47 4.23
C CYS A 64 -1.89 4.63 3.45
N PHE A 65 -2.85 4.00 4.14
CA PHE A 65 -3.89 3.19 3.51
C PHE A 65 -4.79 4.03 2.58
N GLU A 66 -5.30 5.15 3.07
CA GLU A 66 -6.18 6.03 2.29
C GLU A 66 -5.51 6.48 0.99
N ARG A 67 -4.27 6.96 1.08
CA ARG A 67 -3.51 7.40 -0.10
C ARG A 67 -3.18 6.25 -1.07
N GLU A 68 -2.92 5.07 -0.52
CA GLU A 68 -2.63 3.92 -1.37
C GLU A 68 -3.88 3.40 -2.07
N ASN A 69 -5.03 3.37 -1.39
CA ASN A 69 -6.31 3.04 -1.99
C ASN A 69 -6.68 3.98 -3.15
N GLU A 70 -6.46 5.30 -2.96
CA GLU A 70 -6.68 6.29 -4.03
C GLU A 70 -5.79 6.01 -5.26
N ARG A 71 -4.50 5.72 -5.04
CA ARG A 71 -3.57 5.38 -6.13
C ARG A 71 -3.96 4.10 -6.85
N ILE A 72 -4.33 3.07 -6.10
CA ILE A 72 -4.80 1.80 -6.66
C ILE A 72 -6.06 2.02 -7.48
N ALA A 73 -7.04 2.75 -6.96
CA ALA A 73 -8.27 3.06 -7.69
C ALA A 73 -8.00 3.80 -9.00
N LEU A 74 -7.15 4.82 -8.98
CA LEU A 74 -6.78 5.59 -10.17
C LEU A 74 -6.03 4.74 -11.19
N ARG A 75 -5.04 3.95 -10.76
CA ARG A 75 -4.20 3.14 -11.65
C ARG A 75 -4.98 2.03 -12.30
N PHE A 76 -5.70 1.24 -11.52
CA PHE A 76 -6.39 0.05 -12.00
C PHE A 76 -7.82 0.33 -12.50
N GLY A 77 -8.35 1.53 -12.26
CA GLY A 77 -9.68 1.94 -12.74
C GLY A 77 -9.83 1.93 -14.26
N GLY A 78 -8.73 2.09 -15.00
CA GLY A 78 -8.68 2.03 -16.46
C GLY A 78 -8.54 0.63 -17.07
N CYS A 79 -8.15 -0.39 -16.29
CA CYS A 79 -7.91 -1.75 -16.80
C CYS A 79 -9.19 -2.36 -17.35
N ARG A 80 -9.11 -2.92 -18.57
CA ARG A 80 -10.22 -3.58 -19.27
C ARG A 80 -9.90 -5.01 -19.66
N THR A 81 -8.61 -5.34 -19.76
CA THR A 81 -8.09 -6.67 -20.10
C THR A 81 -7.18 -7.19 -19.00
N LEU A 82 -6.96 -8.50 -18.97
CA LEU A 82 -6.00 -9.12 -18.07
C LEU A 82 -4.57 -8.61 -18.37
N ALA A 83 -4.25 -8.35 -19.62
CA ALA A 83 -2.97 -7.79 -20.03
C ALA A 83 -2.75 -6.37 -19.48
N ASP A 84 -3.80 -5.53 -19.41
CA ASP A 84 -3.71 -4.22 -18.75
C ASP A 84 -3.38 -4.39 -17.27
N LEU A 85 -4.10 -5.29 -16.58
CA LEU A 85 -3.87 -5.57 -15.16
C LEU A 85 -2.45 -6.08 -14.90
N GLU A 86 -1.97 -7.03 -15.71
CA GLU A 86 -0.62 -7.60 -15.60
C GLU A 86 0.46 -6.54 -15.74
N LYS A 87 0.32 -5.67 -16.74
CA LYS A 87 1.25 -4.57 -16.99
C LYS A 87 1.23 -3.57 -15.84
N GLU A 88 0.05 -3.06 -15.50
CA GLU A 88 -0.09 -2.04 -14.45
C GLU A 88 0.35 -2.58 -13.09
N LEU A 89 0.13 -3.86 -12.78
CA LEU A 89 0.58 -4.46 -11.53
C LEU A 89 2.11 -4.52 -11.42
N VAL A 90 2.79 -4.92 -12.48
CA VAL A 90 4.25 -4.96 -12.50
C VAL A 90 4.84 -3.56 -12.38
N ASP A 91 4.33 -2.60 -13.15
CA ASP A 91 4.77 -1.20 -13.11
C ASP A 91 4.54 -0.60 -11.70
N TYR A 92 3.40 -0.91 -11.08
CA TYR A 92 3.07 -0.52 -9.72
C TYR A 92 4.06 -1.08 -8.69
N LEU A 93 4.38 -2.37 -8.76
CA LEU A 93 5.32 -3.01 -7.83
C LEU A 93 6.72 -2.44 -7.95
N GLN A 94 7.18 -2.18 -9.18
CA GLN A 94 8.48 -1.53 -9.42
C GLN A 94 8.52 -0.11 -8.84
N GLU A 95 7.47 0.68 -9.03
CA GLU A 95 7.35 2.03 -8.47
C GLU A 95 7.34 2.01 -6.94
N VAL A 96 6.59 1.06 -6.34
CA VAL A 96 6.57 0.88 -4.88
C VAL A 96 7.97 0.56 -4.36
N ALA A 97 8.66 -0.38 -4.98
CA ALA A 97 10.01 -0.77 -4.57
C ALA A 97 11.01 0.40 -4.68
N ALA A 98 10.90 1.20 -5.73
CA ALA A 98 11.81 2.32 -5.97
C ALA A 98 11.53 3.54 -5.09
N GLN A 99 10.27 3.85 -4.79
CA GLN A 99 9.90 5.17 -4.26
C GLN A 99 9.04 5.12 -2.98
N ARG A 100 8.33 4.02 -2.71
CA ARG A 100 7.30 3.97 -1.66
C ARG A 100 7.47 2.84 -0.65
N MET A 101 8.65 2.25 -0.58
CA MET A 101 8.92 1.13 0.33
C MET A 101 8.68 1.50 1.81
N SER A 102 8.89 2.76 2.21
CA SER A 102 8.57 3.25 3.55
C SER A 102 7.08 3.16 3.88
N THR A 103 6.19 3.48 2.94
CA THR A 103 4.74 3.31 3.09
C THR A 103 4.39 1.83 3.35
N TYR A 104 4.94 0.92 2.55
CA TYR A 104 4.69 -0.51 2.73
C TYR A 104 5.26 -1.09 4.02
N LYS A 105 6.41 -0.60 4.49
CA LYS A 105 6.93 -0.96 5.82
C LYS A 105 5.99 -0.55 6.95
N ILE A 106 5.35 0.62 6.85
CA ILE A 106 4.35 1.08 7.82
C ILE A 106 3.10 0.21 7.76
N LEU A 107 2.59 -0.06 6.56
CA LEU A 107 1.42 -0.92 6.37
C LEU A 107 1.68 -2.34 6.89
N ALA A 108 2.81 -2.94 6.55
CA ALA A 108 3.21 -4.28 7.02
C ALA A 108 3.35 -4.34 8.56
N ALA A 109 3.93 -3.31 9.18
CA ALA A 109 4.03 -3.22 10.63
C ALA A 109 2.65 -3.13 11.30
N SER A 110 1.66 -2.53 10.64
CA SER A 110 0.29 -2.44 11.14
C SER A 110 -0.43 -3.78 11.16
N PHE A 111 -0.08 -4.72 10.26
CA PHE A 111 -0.63 -6.09 10.24
C PHE A 111 0.01 -7.02 11.29
N GLY A 112 1.23 -6.73 11.73
CA GLY A 112 1.99 -7.57 12.67
C GLY A 112 1.77 -7.27 14.15
N GLN A 113 0.99 -6.24 14.49
CA GLN A 113 0.70 -5.92 15.90
C GLN A 113 -0.35 -6.90 16.43
N GLN A 114 -0.02 -7.56 17.55
CA GLN A 114 -0.92 -8.47 18.27
C GLN A 114 -2.06 -7.65 18.92
N GLY A 115 -3.16 -7.51 18.19
CA GLY A 115 -4.38 -6.84 18.61
C GLY A 115 -5.34 -6.70 17.44
N PRO A 116 -6.63 -6.47 17.68
CA PRO A 116 -7.53 -6.09 16.60
C PRO A 116 -6.93 -4.83 15.96
N LEU A 117 -6.77 -4.87 14.63
CA LEU A 117 -6.45 -3.66 13.86
C LEU A 117 -7.39 -2.55 14.34
N PRO A 118 -6.89 -1.32 14.59
CA PRO A 118 -7.78 -0.22 14.93
C PRO A 118 -8.94 -0.16 13.93
N ASP A 119 -10.15 0.10 14.38
CA ASP A 119 -11.36 0.19 13.51
C ASP A 119 -11.13 1.04 12.25
N CYS A 120 -10.23 2.02 12.36
CA CYS A 120 -9.85 2.89 11.24
C CYS A 120 -9.15 2.16 10.07
N THR A 121 -8.50 1.00 10.30
CA THR A 121 -7.87 0.22 9.22
C THR A 121 -8.82 -0.78 8.58
N ASP A 122 -9.88 -1.17 9.27
CA ASP A 122 -10.93 -2.04 8.72
C ASP A 122 -11.73 -1.33 7.62
N ASP A 123 -12.02 -0.04 7.78
CA ASP A 123 -12.65 0.78 6.73
C ASP A 123 -11.78 0.87 5.49
N CYS A 124 -10.49 1.14 5.66
CA CYS A 124 -9.54 1.21 4.55
C CYS A 124 -9.42 -0.12 3.82
N ARG A 125 -9.42 -1.24 4.56
CA ARG A 125 -9.40 -2.59 3.98
C ARG A 125 -10.68 -2.90 3.21
N ARG A 126 -11.86 -2.52 3.73
CA ARG A 126 -13.13 -2.64 3.00
C ARG A 126 -13.13 -1.85 1.71
N GLN A 127 -12.59 -0.62 1.73
CA GLN A 127 -12.43 0.20 0.53
C GLN A 127 -11.52 -0.45 -0.50
N LEU A 128 -10.37 -0.98 -0.07
CA LEU A 128 -9.46 -1.71 -0.97
C LEU A 128 -10.15 -2.91 -1.61
N ASN A 129 -10.87 -3.71 -0.81
CA ASN A 129 -11.61 -4.86 -1.34
C ASN A 129 -12.66 -4.42 -2.37
N ALA A 130 -13.41 -3.34 -2.11
CA ALA A 130 -14.38 -2.82 -3.07
C ALA A 130 -13.73 -2.38 -4.39
N ILE A 131 -12.57 -1.71 -4.34
CA ILE A 131 -11.80 -1.33 -5.53
C ILE A 131 -11.38 -2.57 -6.34
N ILE A 132 -10.93 -3.61 -5.65
CA ILE A 132 -10.53 -4.88 -6.29
C ILE A 132 -11.76 -5.60 -6.86
N ASP A 133 -12.88 -5.64 -6.13
CA ASP A 133 -14.11 -6.26 -6.61
C ASP A 133 -14.61 -5.59 -7.90
N GLU A 134 -14.63 -4.25 -7.96
CA GLU A 134 -15.00 -3.52 -9.17
C GLU A 134 -14.08 -3.82 -10.37
N LEU A 135 -12.77 -3.96 -10.13
CA LEU A 135 -11.80 -4.37 -11.14
C LEU A 135 -12.10 -5.78 -11.65
N LEU A 136 -12.28 -6.73 -10.73
CA LEU A 136 -12.57 -8.14 -11.06
C LEU A 136 -13.88 -8.28 -11.82
N ASP A 137 -14.92 -7.54 -11.45
CA ASP A 137 -16.22 -7.57 -12.12
C ASP A 137 -16.12 -7.04 -13.55
N ARG A 138 -15.34 -5.98 -13.79
CA ARG A 138 -15.07 -5.48 -15.16
C ARG A 138 -14.35 -6.52 -16.01
N LEU A 139 -13.32 -7.18 -15.46
CA LEU A 139 -12.55 -8.21 -16.18
C LEU A 139 -13.40 -9.47 -16.45
N ARG A 140 -14.28 -9.85 -15.53
CA ARG A 140 -15.24 -10.94 -15.74
C ARG A 140 -16.23 -10.60 -16.84
N ALA A 141 -16.81 -9.40 -16.81
CA ALA A 141 -17.73 -8.95 -17.86
C ALA A 141 -17.09 -8.93 -19.24
N ALA A 142 -15.78 -8.69 -19.31
CA ALA A 142 -14.97 -8.76 -20.54
C ALA A 142 -14.56 -10.19 -20.94
N GLY A 143 -14.85 -11.22 -20.14
CA GLY A 143 -14.44 -12.61 -20.39
C GLY A 143 -12.95 -12.85 -20.20
N GLU A 144 -12.28 -12.00 -19.43
CA GLU A 144 -10.84 -12.06 -19.19
C GLU A 144 -10.45 -12.98 -18.01
N ILE A 145 -11.39 -13.30 -17.13
CA ILE A 145 -11.21 -14.19 -15.97
C ILE A 145 -12.00 -15.47 -16.18
N ASP A 146 -11.42 -16.60 -15.76
CA ASP A 146 -12.11 -17.89 -15.76
C ASP A 146 -13.42 -17.80 -14.95
N PRO A 147 -14.57 -18.09 -15.56
CA PRO A 147 -15.86 -18.03 -14.87
C PRO A 147 -16.00 -19.03 -13.71
N ALA A 148 -15.17 -20.08 -13.65
CA ALA A 148 -15.15 -21.05 -12.57
C ALA A 148 -14.45 -20.50 -11.29
N LEU A 149 -13.68 -19.42 -11.40
CA LEU A 149 -12.96 -18.85 -10.26
C LEU A 149 -13.92 -18.02 -9.37
N THR A 150 -13.87 -18.30 -8.08
CA THR A 150 -14.56 -17.48 -7.09
C THR A 150 -13.88 -16.12 -6.91
N THR A 151 -14.60 -15.11 -6.44
CA THR A 151 -14.02 -13.80 -6.11
C THR A 151 -12.90 -13.94 -5.09
N ALA A 152 -13.06 -14.79 -4.08
CA ALA A 152 -12.03 -15.07 -3.08
C ALA A 152 -10.75 -15.67 -3.68
N ALA A 153 -10.86 -16.55 -4.68
CA ALA A 153 -9.71 -17.10 -5.39
C ALA A 153 -8.96 -16.02 -6.16
N CYS A 154 -9.69 -15.11 -6.83
CA CYS A 154 -9.09 -13.97 -7.55
C CYS A 154 -8.38 -13.00 -6.57
N HIS A 155 -8.98 -12.67 -5.44
CA HIS A 155 -8.34 -11.87 -4.39
C HIS A 155 -7.06 -12.53 -3.89
N THR A 156 -7.09 -13.86 -3.64
CA THR A 156 -5.93 -14.61 -3.20
C THR A 156 -4.81 -14.57 -4.24
N ALA A 157 -5.13 -14.76 -5.53
CA ALA A 157 -4.16 -14.69 -6.62
C ALA A 157 -3.48 -13.33 -6.69
N LEU A 158 -4.25 -12.23 -6.63
CA LEU A 158 -3.73 -10.87 -6.61
C LEU A 158 -2.85 -10.62 -5.38
N PHE A 159 -3.35 -10.98 -4.19
CA PHE A 159 -2.61 -10.80 -2.93
C PHE A 159 -1.27 -11.55 -2.93
N CYS A 160 -1.26 -12.82 -3.37
CA CYS A 160 -0.04 -13.62 -3.46
C CYS A 160 0.95 -13.02 -4.46
N THR A 161 0.47 -12.56 -5.62
CA THR A 161 1.32 -11.94 -6.65
C THR A 161 1.94 -10.63 -6.13
N VAL A 162 1.15 -9.78 -5.50
CA VAL A 162 1.64 -8.51 -4.92
C VAL A 162 2.65 -8.78 -3.81
N THR A 163 2.30 -9.64 -2.86
CA THR A 163 3.16 -9.93 -1.70
C THR A 163 4.45 -10.59 -2.13
N GLY A 164 4.38 -11.62 -2.99
CA GLY A 164 5.56 -12.30 -3.54
C GLY A 164 6.47 -11.36 -4.32
N GLY A 165 5.88 -10.51 -5.17
CA GLY A 165 6.60 -9.50 -5.93
C GLY A 165 7.32 -8.48 -5.05
N LEU A 166 6.64 -7.93 -4.03
CA LEU A 166 7.26 -7.00 -3.08
C LEU A 166 8.39 -7.64 -2.28
N VAL A 167 8.19 -8.87 -1.79
CA VAL A 167 9.25 -9.60 -1.06
C VAL A 167 10.46 -9.85 -1.96
N ALA A 168 10.25 -10.31 -3.20
CA ALA A 168 11.33 -10.52 -4.15
C ALA A 168 12.11 -9.25 -4.45
N LEU A 169 11.42 -8.13 -4.68
CA LEU A 169 12.04 -6.82 -4.91
C LEU A 169 12.81 -6.31 -3.68
N CYS A 170 12.27 -6.51 -2.48
CA CYS A 170 12.97 -6.18 -1.24
C CYS A 170 14.24 -7.02 -1.06
N CYS A 171 14.17 -8.34 -1.29
CA CYS A 171 15.33 -9.23 -1.19
C CYS A 171 16.40 -8.85 -2.20
N SER A 172 16.03 -8.60 -3.45
CA SER A 172 16.94 -8.13 -4.50
C SER A 172 17.65 -6.82 -4.11
N ALA A 173 16.92 -5.87 -3.57
CA ALA A 173 17.49 -4.60 -3.11
C ALA A 173 18.50 -4.76 -1.96
N VAL A 174 18.34 -5.78 -1.13
CA VAL A 174 19.24 -6.08 0.01
C VAL A 174 20.46 -6.88 -0.44
N SER A 175 20.26 -7.92 -1.28
CA SER A 175 21.35 -8.79 -1.74
C SER A 175 22.19 -8.17 -2.86
N GLY A 176 21.65 -7.18 -3.58
CA GLY A 176 22.27 -6.62 -4.78
C GLY A 176 22.10 -7.50 -6.02
N ASP A 177 21.38 -8.62 -5.91
CA ASP A 177 21.13 -9.53 -7.03
C ASP A 177 20.02 -8.99 -7.94
N ALA A 178 20.29 -8.87 -9.23
CA ALA A 178 19.28 -8.49 -10.19
C ALA A 178 18.31 -9.67 -10.43
N LEU A 179 17.02 -9.35 -10.52
CA LEU A 179 15.94 -10.31 -10.86
C LEU A 179 15.32 -9.92 -12.21
N PRO A 180 16.04 -10.07 -13.34
CA PRO A 180 15.59 -9.58 -14.65
C PRO A 180 14.27 -10.22 -15.10
N ASP A 181 14.03 -11.47 -14.75
CA ASP A 181 12.85 -12.22 -15.16
C ASP A 181 11.65 -12.03 -14.22
N LEU A 182 11.84 -11.34 -13.07
CA LEU A 182 10.76 -11.15 -12.09
C LEU A 182 9.52 -10.49 -12.70
N PRO A 183 9.61 -9.42 -13.50
CA PRO A 183 8.44 -8.80 -14.11
C PRO A 183 7.64 -9.78 -14.97
N GLN A 184 8.31 -10.58 -15.78
CA GLN A 184 7.65 -11.58 -16.62
C GLN A 184 7.06 -12.72 -15.79
N ASN A 185 7.79 -13.22 -14.80
CA ASN A 185 7.31 -14.25 -13.90
C ASN A 185 6.06 -13.85 -13.12
N LEU A 186 5.96 -12.59 -12.70
CA LEU A 186 4.77 -12.05 -12.03
C LEU A 186 3.57 -12.00 -12.97
N ARG A 187 3.76 -11.57 -14.24
CA ARG A 187 2.71 -11.58 -15.27
C ARG A 187 2.22 -12.99 -15.53
N ASP A 188 3.14 -13.92 -15.79
CA ASP A 188 2.82 -15.31 -16.08
C ASP A 188 2.10 -16.01 -14.92
N ASN A 189 2.50 -15.70 -13.68
CA ASN A 189 1.84 -16.21 -12.49
C ASN A 189 0.41 -15.69 -12.37
N LEU A 190 0.22 -14.39 -12.54
CA LEU A 190 -1.11 -13.78 -12.48
C LEU A 190 -2.00 -14.29 -13.59
N HIS A 191 -1.47 -14.37 -14.81
CA HIS A 191 -2.18 -14.91 -15.97
C HIS A 191 -2.70 -16.33 -15.72
N ARG A 192 -1.81 -17.23 -15.29
CA ARG A 192 -2.17 -18.62 -14.98
C ARG A 192 -3.16 -18.75 -13.83
N SER A 193 -3.12 -17.81 -12.87
CA SER A 193 -4.00 -17.83 -11.70
C SER A 193 -5.40 -17.31 -12.00
N LEU A 194 -5.57 -16.44 -13.00
CA LEU A 194 -6.85 -15.81 -13.33
C LEU A 194 -7.48 -16.34 -14.63
N ARG A 195 -6.72 -16.91 -15.54
CA ARG A 195 -7.22 -17.57 -16.75
C ARG A 195 -7.13 -19.08 -16.64
N ALA A 196 -8.20 -19.77 -17.00
CA ALA A 196 -8.15 -21.22 -17.14
C ALA A 196 -7.11 -21.62 -18.18
N GLY A 197 -6.26 -22.58 -17.84
CA GLY A 197 -5.45 -23.24 -18.83
C GLY A 197 -6.33 -23.91 -19.88
N LYS A 198 -6.14 -23.55 -21.15
CA LYS A 198 -6.71 -24.32 -22.26
C LYS A 198 -6.06 -25.69 -22.32
#